data_9c7368c03c2e1806df4d826b6b84dd96
#
_entry.id   9c7368c03c2e1806df4d826b6b84dd96
#
_cell.length_a   1.000
_cell.length_b   1.000
_cell.length_c   1.000
_cell.angle_alpha   90.00
_cell.angle_beta   90.00
_cell.angle_gamma   90.00
#
_symmetry.space_group_name_H-M   'P 1'
#
loop_
_entity.id
_entity.type
_entity.pdbx_description
1 polymer ?
#
loop_
_entity_poly.entity_id
_entity_poly.type
_entity_poly.pdbx_seq_one_letter_code
_entity_poly.pdbx_strand_id
1 'polypeptide(L)'
;VETGQLWQLGEHRLICGDCTDKAVVERVMGGEPAGMVFTDPPYNIGYDYWDYLDSKDAGEYKVWCEKWFRTLASISPLVILTVGQWNIKMWYDIAKPLGTAIWVAKNKTSGSKIAMFSIWEPILIYGKKVYRRKSKSDVIEGLDARKDSEVIYDVIQAIDFIKQNNDVFEINNIRQEGVGGHSCPKQLTLIEEIIRRYSGDEDSVLDIFLGSGTTLIACERLGRKCRAVEISPAYVAVAIQRWV
;
A
#
# COMPACT_ATOMS: atom_id res chain seq x y z
N VAL A 1 1.64 -20.17 13.88
CA VAL A 1 1.61 -18.74 14.23
C VAL A 1 0.32 -18.45 15.00
N GLU A 2 0.40 -17.62 16.01
CA GLU A 2 -0.73 -17.21 16.86
C GLU A 2 -0.80 -15.69 16.93
N THR A 3 -2.01 -15.15 17.15
CA THR A 3 -2.21 -13.72 17.36
C THR A 3 -1.38 -13.23 18.54
N GLY A 4 -0.73 -12.07 18.37
CA GLY A 4 0.16 -11.47 19.36
C GLY A 4 1.62 -11.92 19.26
N GLN A 5 1.95 -12.94 18.47
CA GLN A 5 3.35 -13.34 18.28
C GLN A 5 4.10 -12.31 17.44
N LEU A 6 5.28 -11.93 17.93
CA LEU A 6 6.25 -11.07 17.24
C LEU A 6 7.45 -11.92 16.79
N TRP A 7 7.74 -11.86 15.50
CA TRP A 7 8.85 -12.57 14.85
C TRP A 7 9.97 -11.58 14.50
N GLN A 8 11.20 -11.99 14.79
CA GLN A 8 12.40 -11.32 14.34
C GLN A 8 12.97 -12.14 13.17
N LEU A 9 13.07 -11.54 12.00
CA LEU A 9 13.53 -12.13 10.74
C LEU A 9 14.74 -11.32 10.24
N GLY A 10 15.95 -11.69 10.67
CA GLY A 10 17.11 -10.84 10.47
C GLY A 10 16.90 -9.46 11.07
N GLU A 11 16.98 -8.40 10.25
CA GLU A 11 16.72 -7.02 10.66
C GLU A 11 15.22 -6.65 10.61
N HIS A 12 14.35 -7.53 10.10
CA HIS A 12 12.93 -7.29 9.98
C HIS A 12 12.16 -7.73 11.22
N ARG A 13 10.96 -7.16 11.41
CA ARG A 13 10.02 -7.55 12.47
C ARG A 13 8.62 -7.72 11.89
N LEU A 14 7.97 -8.81 12.24
CA LEU A 14 6.61 -9.15 11.82
C LEU A 14 5.78 -9.53 13.03
N ILE A 15 4.64 -8.91 13.21
CA ILE A 15 3.70 -9.23 14.28
C ILE A 15 2.36 -9.72 13.71
N CYS A 16 1.85 -10.81 14.26
CA CYS A 16 0.48 -11.24 14.00
C CYS A 16 -0.48 -10.43 14.89
N GLY A 17 -1.31 -9.55 14.31
CA GLY A 17 -2.18 -8.71 15.12
C GLY A 17 -3.04 -7.73 14.33
N ASP A 18 -3.90 -7.03 15.04
CA ASP A 18 -4.80 -6.02 14.47
C ASP A 18 -4.07 -4.67 14.34
N CYS A 19 -3.92 -4.17 13.12
CA CYS A 19 -3.29 -2.89 12.83
C CYS A 19 -4.07 -1.68 13.36
N THR A 20 -5.33 -1.83 13.75
CA THR A 20 -6.11 -0.78 14.39
C THR A 20 -5.79 -0.61 15.86
N ASP A 21 -5.09 -1.58 16.47
CA ASP A 21 -4.52 -1.45 17.81
C ASP A 21 -3.15 -0.77 17.72
N LYS A 22 -3.10 0.46 18.22
CA LYS A 22 -1.87 1.26 18.24
C LYS A 22 -0.72 0.55 18.98
N ALA A 23 -1.03 -0.21 20.05
CA ALA A 23 -0.02 -0.94 20.80
C ALA A 23 0.65 -2.05 19.96
N VAL A 24 -0.08 -2.69 19.06
CA VAL A 24 0.46 -3.67 18.10
C VAL A 24 1.46 -2.99 17.17
N VAL A 25 1.10 -1.84 16.62
CA VAL A 25 1.97 -1.06 15.71
C VAL A 25 3.21 -0.55 16.45
N GLU A 26 3.06 0.00 17.66
CA GLU A 26 4.19 0.46 18.48
C GLU A 26 5.13 -0.68 18.85
N ARG A 27 4.58 -1.85 19.13
CA ARG A 27 5.37 -3.05 19.48
C ARG A 27 6.22 -3.55 18.31
N VAL A 28 5.68 -3.58 17.09
CA VAL A 28 6.46 -3.99 15.91
C VAL A 28 7.54 -2.96 15.56
N MET A 29 7.26 -1.67 15.76
CA MET A 29 8.24 -0.60 15.57
C MET A 29 9.39 -0.64 16.58
N GLY A 30 9.13 -1.09 17.83
CA GLY A 30 10.16 -1.22 18.86
C GLY A 30 10.73 0.10 19.34
N GLY A 31 9.94 1.18 19.30
CA GLY A 31 10.33 2.52 19.71
C GLY A 31 11.05 3.34 18.64
N GLU A 32 11.29 2.80 17.46
CA GLU A 32 11.87 3.53 16.33
C GLU A 32 10.78 4.15 15.46
N PRO A 33 10.98 5.37 14.89
CA PRO A 33 10.07 5.90 13.89
C PRO A 33 10.19 5.13 12.57
N ALA A 34 9.12 5.05 11.79
CA ALA A 34 9.20 4.55 10.43
C ALA A 34 9.79 5.64 9.52
N GLY A 35 10.78 5.29 8.70
CA GLY A 35 11.30 6.17 7.65
C GLY A 35 10.22 6.45 6.61
N MET A 36 9.46 5.40 6.23
CA MET A 36 8.25 5.51 5.42
C MET A 36 7.25 4.40 5.77
N VAL A 37 6.00 4.63 5.41
CA VAL A 37 4.97 3.60 5.34
C VAL A 37 4.69 3.32 3.87
N PHE A 38 4.66 2.04 3.50
CA PHE A 38 4.00 1.57 2.29
C PHE A 38 2.99 0.51 2.71
N THR A 39 1.73 0.64 2.30
CA THR A 39 0.72 -0.35 2.66
C THR A 39 -0.42 -0.43 1.65
N ASP A 40 -0.99 -1.63 1.51
CA ASP A 40 -2.04 -2.00 0.56
C ASP A 40 -3.26 -2.53 1.33
N PRO A 41 -4.14 -1.64 1.83
CA PRO A 41 -5.29 -2.04 2.62
C PRO A 41 -6.33 -2.79 1.78
N PRO A 42 -7.18 -3.62 2.38
CA PRO A 42 -8.39 -4.13 1.74
C PRO A 42 -9.25 -2.97 1.18
N TYR A 43 -9.86 -3.16 -0.03
CA TYR A 43 -10.54 -2.09 -0.76
C TYR A 43 -12.06 -2.02 -0.55
N ASN A 44 -12.59 -2.85 0.33
CA ASN A 44 -14.04 -2.99 0.61
C ASN A 44 -14.87 -3.39 -0.62
N ILE A 45 -14.43 -4.45 -1.30
CA ILE A 45 -15.03 -4.97 -2.55
C ILE A 45 -15.71 -6.33 -2.38
N GLY A 46 -15.90 -6.77 -1.14
CA GLY A 46 -16.48 -8.08 -0.86
C GLY A 46 -15.54 -9.23 -1.11
N TYR A 47 -14.22 -8.97 -1.10
CA TYR A 47 -13.24 -10.04 -1.27
C TYR A 47 -13.11 -10.85 0.02
N ASP A 48 -13.13 -12.18 -0.09
CA ASP A 48 -12.95 -13.11 1.02
C ASP A 48 -11.46 -13.45 1.17
N TYR A 49 -10.84 -12.84 2.18
CA TYR A 49 -9.52 -13.24 2.66
C TYR A 49 -9.70 -14.35 3.71
N TRP A 50 -8.74 -15.20 3.93
CA TRP A 50 -8.85 -16.37 4.81
C TRP A 50 -9.47 -16.10 6.18
N ASP A 51 -9.15 -14.97 6.80
CA ASP A 51 -9.61 -14.61 8.15
C ASP A 51 -10.34 -13.26 8.18
N TYR A 52 -10.65 -12.68 7.01
CA TYR A 52 -11.24 -11.35 6.91
C TYR A 52 -12.11 -11.21 5.66
N LEU A 53 -13.39 -10.92 5.88
CA LEU A 53 -14.32 -10.57 4.80
C LEU A 53 -14.31 -9.04 4.59
N ASP A 54 -13.88 -8.63 3.41
CA ASP A 54 -13.75 -7.23 2.99
C ASP A 54 -15.08 -6.64 2.51
N SER A 55 -16.07 -6.55 3.43
CA SER A 55 -17.45 -6.10 3.12
C SER A 55 -18.06 -5.32 4.26
N LYS A 56 -17.43 -4.20 4.63
CA LYS A 56 -18.00 -3.28 5.64
C LYS A 56 -19.02 -2.33 4.99
N ASP A 57 -19.95 -1.78 5.78
CA ASP A 57 -20.66 -0.57 5.38
C ASP A 57 -19.68 0.56 5.05
N ALA A 58 -20.04 1.42 4.08
CA ALA A 58 -19.13 2.47 3.59
C ALA A 58 -18.70 3.44 4.71
N GLY A 59 -19.61 3.77 5.63
CA GLY A 59 -19.29 4.63 6.78
C GLY A 59 -18.36 3.94 7.78
N GLU A 60 -18.63 2.67 8.09
CA GLU A 60 -17.79 1.85 8.95
C GLU A 60 -16.40 1.64 8.35
N TYR A 61 -16.32 1.41 7.05
CA TYR A 61 -15.05 1.28 6.33
C TYR A 61 -14.23 2.58 6.43
N LYS A 62 -14.86 3.74 6.23
CA LYS A 62 -14.19 5.03 6.37
C LYS A 62 -13.63 5.22 7.78
N VAL A 63 -14.44 4.97 8.83
CA VAL A 63 -14.00 5.09 10.24
C VAL A 63 -12.84 4.14 10.53
N TRP A 64 -12.91 2.91 10.03
CA TRP A 64 -11.83 1.94 10.16
C TRP A 64 -10.54 2.41 9.47
N CYS A 65 -10.63 2.95 8.25
CA CYS A 65 -9.50 3.54 7.54
C CYS A 65 -8.89 4.73 8.30
N GLU A 66 -9.71 5.65 8.80
CA GLU A 66 -9.25 6.80 9.57
C GLU A 66 -8.48 6.38 10.84
N LYS A 67 -8.91 5.32 11.51
CA LYS A 67 -8.31 4.86 12.76
C LYS A 67 -6.84 4.47 12.56
N TRP A 68 -6.55 3.56 11.65
CA TRP A 68 -5.18 3.14 11.43
C TRP A 68 -4.35 4.19 10.68
N PHE A 69 -4.95 4.96 9.76
CA PHE A 69 -4.25 6.01 9.04
C PHE A 69 -3.69 7.10 9.99
N ARG A 70 -4.47 7.51 10.99
CA ARG A 70 -4.00 8.47 12.01
C ARG A 70 -2.80 7.95 12.78
N THR A 71 -2.77 6.67 13.11
CA THR A 71 -1.63 6.02 13.74
C THR A 71 -0.40 6.11 12.83
N LEU A 72 -0.52 5.75 11.54
CA LEU A 72 0.58 5.80 10.58
C LEU A 72 1.12 7.22 10.40
N ALA A 73 0.23 8.20 10.25
CA ALA A 73 0.61 9.62 10.09
C ALA A 73 1.30 10.20 11.33
N SER A 74 1.13 9.58 12.52
CA SER A 74 1.81 10.01 13.74
C SER A 74 3.23 9.45 13.91
N ILE A 75 3.53 8.32 13.26
CA ILE A 75 4.79 7.59 13.44
C ILE A 75 5.73 7.63 12.23
N SER A 76 5.25 8.14 11.10
CA SER A 76 6.04 8.28 9.88
C SER A 76 5.88 9.65 9.24
N PRO A 77 6.96 10.24 8.71
CA PRO A 77 6.89 11.47 7.92
C PRO A 77 6.27 11.27 6.53
N LEU A 78 6.14 10.03 6.08
CA LEU A 78 5.68 9.69 4.75
C LEU A 78 4.82 8.41 4.78
N VAL A 79 3.58 8.52 4.28
CA VAL A 79 2.66 7.40 4.16
C VAL A 79 2.25 7.25 2.70
N ILE A 80 2.46 6.08 2.11
CA ILE A 80 2.12 5.74 0.73
C ILE A 80 1.13 4.59 0.76
N LEU A 81 -0.03 4.80 0.12
CA LEU A 81 -1.12 3.83 0.07
C LEU A 81 -1.45 3.49 -1.39
N THR A 82 -1.64 2.21 -1.69
CA THR A 82 -2.43 1.81 -2.85
C THR A 82 -3.90 1.79 -2.43
N VAL A 83 -4.81 2.22 -3.30
CA VAL A 83 -6.23 2.30 -2.97
C VAL A 83 -7.09 1.87 -4.16
N GLY A 84 -8.30 1.39 -3.89
CA GLY A 84 -9.29 1.15 -4.95
C GLY A 84 -9.73 2.47 -5.60
N GLN A 85 -9.92 2.46 -6.93
CA GLN A 85 -10.33 3.65 -7.69
C GLN A 85 -11.57 4.34 -7.13
N TRP A 86 -12.58 3.55 -6.71
CA TRP A 86 -13.82 4.05 -6.12
C TRP A 86 -13.67 4.61 -4.71
N ASN A 87 -12.55 4.33 -4.04
CA ASN A 87 -12.25 4.84 -2.70
C ASN A 87 -11.47 6.16 -2.71
N ILE A 88 -11.04 6.67 -3.86
CA ILE A 88 -10.23 7.89 -3.99
C ILE A 88 -10.90 9.05 -3.24
N LYS A 89 -12.20 9.31 -3.51
CA LYS A 89 -12.93 10.41 -2.86
C LYS A 89 -12.92 10.28 -1.34
N MET A 90 -13.20 9.09 -0.83
CA MET A 90 -13.17 8.82 0.61
C MET A 90 -11.80 9.13 1.22
N TRP A 91 -10.73 8.76 0.54
CA TRP A 91 -9.37 9.03 1.00
C TRP A 91 -9.02 10.52 1.00
N TYR A 92 -9.48 11.28 0.00
CA TYR A 92 -9.35 12.75 -0.01
C TYR A 92 -10.15 13.41 1.12
N ASP A 93 -11.32 12.85 1.48
CA ASP A 93 -12.12 13.30 2.62
C ASP A 93 -11.45 12.98 3.98
N ILE A 94 -10.67 11.89 4.08
CA ILE A 94 -9.90 11.53 5.28
C ILE A 94 -8.72 12.49 5.45
N ALA A 95 -7.92 12.66 4.41
CA ALA A 95 -6.79 13.57 4.40
C ALA A 95 -6.43 13.96 2.95
N LYS A 96 -6.03 15.21 2.74
CA LYS A 96 -5.54 15.66 1.44
C LYS A 96 -4.16 15.05 1.17
N PRO A 97 -3.97 14.25 0.12
CA PRO A 97 -2.65 13.73 -0.21
C PRO A 97 -1.71 14.85 -0.67
N LEU A 98 -0.44 14.66 -0.45
CA LEU A 98 0.63 15.51 -0.97
C LEU A 98 0.80 15.32 -2.47
N GLY A 99 0.55 14.11 -2.96
CA GLY A 99 0.62 13.75 -4.37
C GLY A 99 -0.13 12.46 -4.64
N THR A 100 -0.41 12.23 -5.93
CA THR A 100 -1.02 11.00 -6.43
C THR A 100 -0.17 10.47 -7.58
N ALA A 101 0.17 9.19 -7.51
CA ALA A 101 0.78 8.45 -8.60
C ALA A 101 -0.18 7.37 -9.08
N ILE A 102 0.11 6.78 -10.23
CA ILE A 102 -0.71 5.72 -10.81
C ILE A 102 0.19 4.53 -11.15
N TRP A 103 -0.24 3.35 -10.71
CA TRP A 103 0.31 2.10 -11.20
C TRP A 103 -0.55 1.57 -12.34
N VAL A 104 0.08 1.30 -13.49
CA VAL A 104 -0.55 0.68 -14.66
C VAL A 104 0.00 -0.72 -14.88
N ALA A 105 -0.86 -1.71 -14.82
CA ALA A 105 -0.53 -3.12 -15.11
C ALA A 105 -0.68 -3.39 -16.61
N LYS A 106 0.41 -3.33 -17.38
CA LYS A 106 0.39 -3.40 -18.85
C LYS A 106 -0.22 -4.66 -19.46
N ASN A 107 -0.17 -5.80 -18.79
CA ASN A 107 -0.58 -7.09 -19.36
C ASN A 107 -1.80 -7.71 -18.64
N LYS A 108 -2.58 -6.92 -17.93
CA LYS A 108 -3.81 -7.41 -17.28
C LYS A 108 -4.94 -7.43 -18.30
N THR A 109 -5.24 -8.59 -18.85
CA THR A 109 -6.50 -8.81 -19.56
C THR A 109 -7.61 -8.90 -18.51
N SER A 110 -8.47 -7.90 -18.45
CA SER A 110 -9.61 -7.97 -17.55
C SER A 110 -10.65 -8.92 -18.13
N GLY A 111 -11.03 -9.93 -17.37
CA GLY A 111 -12.25 -10.73 -17.64
C GLY A 111 -13.54 -9.96 -17.35
N SER A 112 -13.45 -8.70 -16.94
CA SER A 112 -14.57 -7.83 -16.62
C SER A 112 -15.10 -7.17 -17.90
N LYS A 113 -16.43 -7.11 -18.04
CA LYS A 113 -17.11 -6.39 -19.13
C LYS A 113 -16.82 -4.87 -19.15
N ILE A 114 -16.16 -4.35 -18.09
CA ILE A 114 -15.71 -2.96 -17.96
C ILE A 114 -14.18 -2.96 -17.97
N ALA A 115 -13.61 -3.23 -19.17
CA ALA A 115 -12.17 -3.47 -19.35
C ALA A 115 -11.25 -2.30 -18.93
N MET A 116 -11.75 -1.07 -18.88
CA MET A 116 -10.93 0.13 -18.62
C MET A 116 -10.51 0.29 -17.17
N PHE A 117 -11.26 -0.25 -16.20
CA PHE A 117 -11.05 0.02 -14.77
C PHE A 117 -10.12 -0.96 -14.05
N SER A 118 -9.63 -2.01 -14.71
CA SER A 118 -8.80 -3.02 -14.04
C SER A 118 -7.31 -2.96 -14.38
N ILE A 119 -6.88 -1.98 -15.17
CA ILE A 119 -5.49 -1.89 -15.63
C ILE A 119 -4.65 -0.87 -14.86
N TRP A 120 -5.25 -0.07 -13.98
CA TRP A 120 -4.53 0.90 -13.19
C TRP A 120 -5.04 0.99 -11.74
N GLU A 121 -4.17 1.37 -10.83
CA GLU A 121 -4.51 1.62 -9.43
C GLU A 121 -3.87 2.93 -8.96
N PRO A 122 -4.60 3.75 -8.18
CA PRO A 122 -4.05 4.97 -7.62
C PRO A 122 -3.14 4.66 -6.43
N ILE A 123 -2.07 5.45 -6.33
CA ILE A 123 -1.14 5.44 -5.21
C ILE A 123 -1.19 6.83 -4.58
N LEU A 124 -1.69 6.92 -3.36
CA LEU A 124 -1.80 8.17 -2.63
C LEU A 124 -0.59 8.38 -1.73
N ILE A 125 -0.02 9.57 -1.76
CA ILE A 125 1.19 9.93 -1.04
C ILE A 125 0.83 11.02 -0.03
N TYR A 126 1.03 10.76 1.26
CA TYR A 126 0.77 11.67 2.36
C TYR A 126 2.05 11.96 3.13
N GLY A 127 2.22 13.18 3.64
CA GLY A 127 3.36 13.52 4.49
C GLY A 127 3.77 14.97 4.43
N LYS A 128 4.87 15.28 5.11
CA LYS A 128 5.40 16.66 5.20
C LYS A 128 6.57 16.91 4.24
N LYS A 129 7.22 15.85 3.76
CA LYS A 129 8.40 15.92 2.86
C LYS A 129 8.43 14.69 1.96
N VAL A 130 8.58 14.90 0.67
CA VAL A 130 8.92 13.84 -0.29
C VAL A 130 10.43 13.85 -0.47
N TYR A 131 11.12 12.82 0.00
CA TYR A 131 12.51 12.58 -0.38
C TYR A 131 12.50 11.99 -1.79
N ARG A 132 12.83 12.80 -2.79
CA ARG A 132 13.04 12.30 -4.15
C ARG A 132 14.53 12.05 -4.35
N ARG A 133 14.93 10.82 -4.64
CA ARG A 133 16.12 10.61 -5.46
C ARG A 133 15.79 11.22 -6.83
N LYS A 134 16.65 12.08 -7.35
CA LYS A 134 16.48 12.79 -8.62
C LYS A 134 16.16 11.82 -9.76
N SER A 135 14.89 11.58 -10.02
CA SER A 135 14.36 11.15 -11.30
C SER A 135 13.53 12.30 -11.87
N LYS A 136 13.52 12.48 -13.17
CA LYS A 136 12.95 13.65 -13.86
C LYS A 136 11.41 13.68 -13.88
N SER A 137 10.71 13.13 -12.89
CA SER A 137 9.25 13.09 -12.88
C SER A 137 8.68 13.88 -11.71
N ASP A 138 7.80 14.80 -12.01
CA ASP A 138 7.18 15.70 -11.06
C ASP A 138 5.89 15.10 -10.47
N VAL A 139 5.69 15.33 -9.18
CA VAL A 139 4.43 15.04 -8.50
C VAL A 139 3.41 16.10 -8.92
N ILE A 140 2.22 15.66 -9.31
CA ILE A 140 1.12 16.58 -9.58
C ILE A 140 0.65 17.17 -8.26
N GLU A 141 0.80 18.48 -8.09
CA GLU A 141 0.15 19.21 -7.02
C GLU A 141 -1.34 19.38 -7.35
N GLY A 142 -2.20 18.82 -6.50
CA GLY A 142 -3.56 19.29 -6.32
C GLY A 142 -4.57 18.95 -7.39
N LEU A 143 -5.07 17.70 -7.39
CA LEU A 143 -6.44 17.46 -7.84
C LEU A 143 -7.40 18.05 -6.80
N ASP A 144 -8.08 19.13 -7.14
CA ASP A 144 -9.12 19.72 -6.31
C ASP A 144 -10.41 18.90 -6.47
N ALA A 145 -10.76 18.12 -5.48
CA ALA A 145 -11.92 17.24 -5.51
C ALA A 145 -13.24 18.03 -5.51
N ARG A 146 -13.69 18.44 -6.69
CA ARG A 146 -14.99 19.10 -6.89
C ARG A 146 -15.90 18.16 -7.65
N LYS A 147 -16.92 17.64 -6.95
CA LYS A 147 -18.07 16.85 -7.46
C LYS A 147 -17.77 15.50 -8.14
N ASP A 148 -18.64 14.52 -7.86
CA ASP A 148 -18.43 13.10 -8.16
C ASP A 148 -18.15 12.73 -9.63
N SER A 149 -18.70 13.47 -10.60
CA SER A 149 -18.43 13.28 -12.04
C SER A 149 -17.15 13.96 -12.52
N GLU A 150 -16.72 15.04 -11.84
CA GLU A 150 -15.50 15.76 -12.15
C GLU A 150 -14.27 14.98 -11.69
N VAL A 151 -14.36 14.24 -10.56
CA VAL A 151 -13.24 13.41 -10.06
C VAL A 151 -12.83 12.33 -11.07
N ILE A 152 -13.78 11.67 -11.74
CA ILE A 152 -13.48 10.66 -12.76
C ILE A 152 -12.87 11.33 -14.00
N TYR A 153 -13.38 12.47 -14.42
CA TYR A 153 -12.85 13.23 -15.54
C TYR A 153 -11.45 13.78 -15.22
N ASP A 154 -11.26 14.33 -14.03
CA ASP A 154 -9.97 14.84 -13.55
C ASP A 154 -8.94 13.70 -13.42
N VAL A 155 -9.37 12.51 -12.99
CA VAL A 155 -8.51 11.32 -12.95
C VAL A 155 -8.11 10.89 -14.37
N ILE A 156 -9.02 10.90 -15.35
CA ILE A 156 -8.69 10.58 -16.75
C ILE A 156 -7.74 11.62 -17.34
N GLN A 157 -7.98 12.90 -17.12
CA GLN A 157 -7.08 13.99 -17.56
C GLN A 157 -5.72 13.90 -16.85
N ALA A 158 -5.73 13.54 -15.54
CA ALA A 158 -4.51 13.30 -14.79
C ALA A 158 -3.73 12.09 -15.32
N ILE A 159 -4.40 11.01 -15.75
CA ILE A 159 -3.75 9.85 -16.36
C ILE A 159 -3.03 10.27 -17.65
N ASP A 160 -3.65 11.07 -18.51
CA ASP A 160 -3.05 11.53 -19.74
C ASP A 160 -1.91 12.53 -19.48
N PHE A 161 -2.07 13.43 -18.53
CA PHE A 161 -1.01 14.33 -18.07
C PHE A 161 0.16 13.58 -17.43
N ILE A 162 -0.12 12.60 -16.57
CA ILE A 162 0.87 11.76 -15.90
C ILE A 162 1.65 10.91 -16.89
N LYS A 163 0.98 10.34 -17.92
CA LYS A 163 1.66 9.62 -19.01
C LYS A 163 2.64 10.50 -19.77
N GLN A 164 2.32 11.78 -19.94
CA GLN A 164 3.22 12.74 -20.58
C GLN A 164 4.40 13.15 -19.70
N ASN A 165 4.28 13.04 -18.37
CA ASN A 165 5.26 13.52 -17.38
C ASN A 165 5.98 12.42 -16.56
N ASN A 166 5.84 11.14 -16.91
CA ASN A 166 6.53 9.98 -16.31
C ASN A 166 6.22 9.67 -14.82
N ASP A 167 5.10 10.13 -14.28
CA ASP A 167 4.63 9.71 -12.92
C ASP A 167 3.82 8.39 -12.95
N VAL A 168 3.92 7.62 -14.03
CA VAL A 168 3.27 6.33 -14.18
C VAL A 168 4.25 5.21 -13.86
N PHE A 169 3.90 4.36 -12.90
CA PHE A 169 4.59 3.09 -12.70
C PHE A 169 4.06 2.06 -13.72
N GLU A 170 4.67 2.04 -14.90
CA GLU A 170 4.35 1.03 -15.90
C GLU A 170 5.14 -0.25 -15.63
N ILE A 171 4.48 -1.24 -15.04
CA ILE A 171 5.11 -2.52 -14.69
C ILE A 171 4.34 -3.64 -15.37
N ASN A 172 5.07 -4.49 -16.10
CA ASN A 172 4.50 -5.69 -16.68
C ASN A 172 3.93 -6.60 -15.58
N ASN A 173 2.67 -6.99 -15.72
CA ASN A 173 2.05 -7.92 -14.80
C ASN A 173 2.64 -9.32 -15.04
N ILE A 174 3.69 -9.66 -14.30
CA ILE A 174 4.20 -11.02 -14.24
C ILE A 174 3.24 -11.79 -13.33
N ARG A 175 2.55 -12.77 -13.89
CA ARG A 175 1.70 -13.67 -13.11
C ARG A 175 2.59 -14.35 -12.07
N GLN A 176 2.55 -13.88 -10.83
CA GLN A 176 3.13 -14.64 -9.74
C GLN A 176 2.19 -15.82 -9.51
N GLU A 177 2.69 -17.03 -9.67
CA GLU A 177 1.95 -18.23 -9.26
C GLU A 177 1.60 -18.06 -7.80
N GLY A 178 0.30 -18.21 -7.48
CA GLY A 178 -0.23 -17.92 -6.17
C GLY A 178 0.48 -18.71 -5.08
N VAL A 179 1.29 -18.02 -4.29
CA VAL A 179 1.97 -18.63 -3.16
C VAL A 179 0.93 -18.84 -2.07
N GLY A 180 0.63 -20.07 -1.74
CA GLY A 180 -0.22 -20.43 -0.60
C GLY A 180 -1.70 -20.01 -0.74
N GLY A 181 -2.26 -19.89 -1.96
CA GLY A 181 -3.68 -19.54 -2.15
C GLY A 181 -3.98 -18.04 -2.11
N HIS A 182 -2.97 -17.17 -2.00
CA HIS A 182 -3.15 -15.72 -2.10
C HIS A 182 -3.47 -15.33 -3.55
N SER A 183 -4.66 -14.81 -3.79
CA SER A 183 -5.18 -14.58 -5.13
C SER A 183 -4.69 -13.27 -5.79
N CYS A 184 -4.14 -12.31 -5.04
CA CYS A 184 -3.75 -10.99 -5.54
C CYS A 184 -2.54 -10.38 -4.82
N PRO A 185 -1.34 -10.99 -4.78
CA PRO A 185 -0.17 -10.29 -4.25
C PRO A 185 0.18 -9.10 -5.14
N LYS A 186 0.49 -7.95 -4.55
CA LYS A 186 1.07 -6.82 -5.30
C LYS A 186 2.39 -7.24 -5.94
N GLN A 187 2.69 -6.65 -7.08
CA GLN A 187 3.93 -6.97 -7.79
C GLN A 187 5.15 -6.51 -7.02
N LEU A 188 6.09 -7.41 -6.83
CA LEU A 188 7.32 -7.15 -6.09
C LEU A 188 8.11 -5.95 -6.70
N THR A 189 8.19 -5.89 -8.03
CA THR A 189 8.87 -4.80 -8.74
C THR A 189 8.24 -3.42 -8.53
N LEU A 190 6.91 -3.35 -8.35
CA LEU A 190 6.22 -2.11 -7.99
C LEU A 190 6.64 -1.66 -6.59
N ILE A 191 6.61 -2.57 -5.63
CA ILE A 191 6.94 -2.26 -4.24
C ILE A 191 8.42 -1.89 -4.12
N GLU A 192 9.32 -2.62 -4.78
CA GLU A 192 10.75 -2.28 -4.84
C GLU A 192 10.98 -0.87 -5.40
N GLU A 193 10.26 -0.49 -6.46
CA GLU A 193 10.40 0.84 -7.06
C GLU A 193 9.88 1.95 -6.14
N ILE A 194 8.75 1.74 -5.47
CA ILE A 194 8.21 2.67 -4.46
C ILE A 194 9.21 2.83 -3.30
N ILE A 195 9.67 1.72 -2.72
CA ILE A 195 10.62 1.76 -1.61
C ILE A 195 11.92 2.47 -2.03
N ARG A 196 12.45 2.16 -3.21
CA ARG A 196 13.68 2.79 -3.73
C ARG A 196 13.54 4.30 -3.91
N ARG A 197 12.38 4.78 -4.37
CA ARG A 197 12.13 6.21 -4.60
C ARG A 197 11.95 7.00 -3.33
N TYR A 198 11.32 6.41 -2.33
CA TYR A 198 10.78 7.13 -1.19
C TYR A 198 11.42 6.77 0.14
N SER A 199 12.40 5.87 0.17
CA SER A 199 13.21 5.57 1.36
C SER A 199 14.70 5.77 1.13
N GLY A 200 15.40 6.16 2.20
CA GLY A 200 16.86 6.11 2.26
C GLY A 200 17.37 4.69 2.46
N ASP A 201 18.69 4.50 2.31
CA ASP A 201 19.33 3.27 2.69
C ASP A 201 19.22 3.11 4.22
N GLU A 202 18.95 1.90 4.71
CA GLU A 202 18.72 1.55 6.12
C GLU A 202 17.43 2.09 6.77
N ASP A 203 16.58 2.82 6.01
CA ASP A 203 15.29 3.25 6.53
C ASP A 203 14.42 2.04 6.91
N SER A 204 13.62 2.22 7.95
CA SER A 204 12.55 1.29 8.27
C SER A 204 11.31 1.59 7.43
N VAL A 205 10.77 0.55 6.80
CA VAL A 205 9.53 0.56 6.02
C VAL A 205 8.45 -0.18 6.82
N LEU A 206 7.38 0.53 7.15
CA LEU A 206 6.24 -0.08 7.84
C LEU A 206 5.15 -0.47 6.82
N ASP A 207 4.68 -1.71 6.93
CA ASP A 207 3.49 -2.23 6.23
C ASP A 207 2.54 -2.88 7.23
N ILE A 208 1.33 -2.35 7.37
CA ILE A 208 0.34 -2.84 8.33
C ILE A 208 -0.68 -3.81 7.72
N PHE A 209 -0.56 -4.12 6.44
CA PHE A 209 -1.35 -5.10 5.70
C PHE A 209 -0.43 -5.99 4.87
N LEU A 210 0.51 -6.65 5.55
CA LEU A 210 1.62 -7.36 4.90
C LEU A 210 1.17 -8.47 3.93
N GLY A 211 0.06 -9.12 4.23
CA GLY A 211 -0.41 -10.28 3.46
C GLY A 211 0.67 -11.38 3.36
N SER A 212 0.92 -11.86 2.16
CA SER A 212 1.91 -12.91 1.90
C SER A 212 3.38 -12.46 1.96
N GLY A 213 3.68 -11.21 2.38
CA GLY A 213 5.05 -10.77 2.65
C GLY A 213 5.78 -10.12 1.48
N THR A 214 5.09 -9.57 0.47
CA THR A 214 5.77 -8.97 -0.68
C THR A 214 6.61 -7.75 -0.29
N THR A 215 6.12 -6.91 0.62
CA THR A 215 6.87 -5.77 1.16
C THR A 215 8.10 -6.22 1.97
N LEU A 216 7.99 -7.31 2.73
CA LEU A 216 9.12 -7.91 3.47
C LEU A 216 10.24 -8.32 2.51
N ILE A 217 9.91 -9.03 1.43
CA ILE A 217 10.87 -9.46 0.42
C ILE A 217 11.49 -8.28 -0.33
N ALA A 218 10.70 -7.25 -0.63
CA ALA A 218 11.22 -6.03 -1.25
C ALA A 218 12.23 -5.32 -0.34
N CYS A 219 11.93 -5.21 0.95
CA CYS A 219 12.84 -4.63 1.93
C CYS A 219 14.15 -5.41 2.04
N GLU A 220 14.08 -6.75 2.16
CA GLU A 220 15.26 -7.63 2.19
C GLU A 220 16.18 -7.37 1.00
N ARG A 221 15.61 -7.40 -0.23
CA ARG A 221 16.38 -7.18 -1.47
C ARG A 221 17.01 -5.80 -1.59
N LEU A 222 16.41 -4.81 -0.95
CA LEU A 222 16.85 -3.42 -1.02
C LEU A 222 17.70 -2.99 0.19
N GLY A 223 17.93 -3.86 1.17
CA GLY A 223 18.65 -3.54 2.40
C GLY A 223 17.90 -2.58 3.32
N ARG A 224 16.55 -2.60 3.30
CA ARG A 224 15.70 -1.81 4.19
C ARG A 224 15.19 -2.70 5.32
N LYS A 225 14.86 -2.10 6.45
CA LYS A 225 14.27 -2.82 7.60
C LYS A 225 12.76 -2.84 7.47
N CYS A 226 12.16 -4.02 7.28
CA CYS A 226 10.71 -4.17 7.30
C CYS A 226 10.18 -4.21 8.74
N ARG A 227 9.12 -3.45 8.99
CA ARG A 227 8.29 -3.54 10.19
C ARG A 227 6.88 -3.84 9.70
N ALA A 228 6.32 -4.98 10.08
CA ALA A 228 5.08 -5.42 9.46
C ALA A 228 4.05 -5.94 10.45
N VAL A 229 2.78 -5.66 10.15
CA VAL A 229 1.62 -6.20 10.85
C VAL A 229 0.78 -6.99 9.84
N GLU A 230 0.30 -8.16 10.27
CA GLU A 230 -0.64 -8.96 9.51
C GLU A 230 -1.61 -9.63 10.48
N ILE A 231 -2.91 -9.53 10.19
CA ILE A 231 -3.94 -10.05 11.09
C ILE A 231 -4.08 -11.58 11.00
N SER A 232 -3.86 -12.15 9.79
CA SER A 232 -4.04 -13.57 9.55
C SER A 232 -2.80 -14.37 9.93
N PRO A 233 -2.89 -15.30 10.91
CA PRO A 233 -1.82 -16.22 11.23
C PRO A 233 -1.32 -17.05 10.03
N ALA A 234 -2.23 -17.37 9.11
CA ALA A 234 -1.90 -18.11 7.89
C ALA A 234 -1.01 -17.28 6.96
N TYR A 235 -1.34 -16.01 6.72
CA TYR A 235 -0.50 -15.13 5.93
C TYR A 235 0.84 -14.82 6.58
N VAL A 236 0.89 -14.66 7.90
CA VAL A 236 2.16 -14.55 8.64
C VAL A 236 3.04 -15.77 8.41
N ALA A 237 2.48 -16.99 8.48
CA ALA A 237 3.23 -18.20 8.21
C ALA A 237 3.79 -18.24 6.77
N VAL A 238 2.98 -17.85 5.77
CA VAL A 238 3.40 -17.74 4.37
C VAL A 238 4.52 -16.70 4.22
N ALA A 239 4.40 -15.53 4.85
CA ALA A 239 5.43 -14.49 4.77
C ALA A 239 6.77 -14.95 5.35
N ILE A 240 6.74 -15.67 6.48
CA ILE A 240 7.94 -16.26 7.09
C ILE A 240 8.57 -17.30 6.15
N GLN A 241 7.76 -18.21 5.60
CA GLN A 241 8.26 -19.24 4.66
C GLN A 241 8.89 -18.66 3.40
N ARG A 242 8.38 -17.54 2.92
CA ARG A 242 8.94 -16.85 1.74
C ARG A 242 10.25 -16.12 2.02
N TRP A 243 10.47 -15.70 3.24
CA TRP A 243 11.71 -15.03 3.65
C TRP A 243 12.86 -16.02 3.88
N VAL A 244 12.60 -17.22 4.40
CA VAL A 244 13.60 -18.30 4.61
C VAL A 244 14.08 -18.87 3.27
#